data_b3f645f5e9215ecdea150aa817b423f4
#
_entry.id   b3f645f5e9215ecdea150aa817b423f4
#
_cell.length_a   1.000
_cell.length_b   1.000
_cell.length_c   1.000
_cell.angle_alpha   90.00
_cell.angle_beta   90.00
_cell.angle_gamma   90.00
#
_symmetry.space_group_name_H-M   'P 1'
#
loop_
_entity.id
_entity.type
_entity.pdbx_description
1 polymer ?
#
loop_
_entity_poly.entity_id
_entity_poly.type
_entity_poly.pdbx_seq_one_letter_code
_entity_poly.pdbx_strand_id
1 'polypeptide(L)'
;MSQSDPAHLDAVPNGTTRSTTVTERVHLVQGPSVNWIIVEGDLGPVLIDTGYPGDGAAVTATLGALGYAVEDVHAILLTHGHSDHIGNATFIAGLAECDILASRDEIPNVRREVLEQVGLADVQPHLERPGVAAWVSHAVEAGGLEVVPPTSVTAIEDVPELRATLGVAVRPLPLPGHTRGHLGFLLVEHGVLVAGDALVTAHPTSPHDGPQLLPEMFHGDLQRARQSLTTLAGLPASVVLPGHGPAFFGSPAQAAAEALAFGSAF
;
A
#
# COMPACT_ATOMS: atom_id res chain seq x y z
N MET A 1 10.78 -26.41 16.69
CA MET A 1 10.36 -26.12 15.32
C MET A 1 11.14 -24.88 14.90
N SER A 2 12.10 -25.05 13.98
CA SER A 2 12.95 -23.96 13.49
C SER A 2 12.07 -23.01 12.67
N GLN A 3 11.96 -21.76 13.07
CA GLN A 3 11.42 -20.70 12.21
C GLN A 3 12.41 -20.56 11.05
N SER A 4 11.97 -20.90 9.84
CA SER A 4 12.71 -20.60 8.62
C SER A 4 12.75 -19.09 8.47
N ASP A 5 13.96 -18.52 8.46
CA ASP A 5 14.17 -17.11 8.10
C ASP A 5 13.52 -16.84 6.73
N PRO A 6 12.72 -15.77 6.59
CA PRO A 6 12.15 -15.42 5.29
C PRO A 6 13.29 -15.16 4.30
N ALA A 7 13.24 -15.82 3.14
CA ALA A 7 14.24 -15.64 2.09
C ALA A 7 14.20 -14.16 1.62
N HIS A 8 15.27 -13.43 1.88
CA HIS A 8 15.48 -12.12 1.27
C HIS A 8 15.84 -12.32 -0.20
N LEU A 9 15.02 -11.76 -1.09
CA LEU A 9 15.45 -11.55 -2.47
C LEU A 9 16.52 -10.45 -2.46
N ASP A 10 17.60 -10.65 -3.21
CA ASP A 10 18.75 -9.72 -3.26
C ASP A 10 18.30 -8.29 -3.60
N ALA A 11 19.00 -7.31 -3.04
CA ALA A 11 18.72 -5.89 -3.21
C ALA A 11 18.62 -5.51 -4.70
N VAL A 12 17.51 -4.90 -5.09
CA VAL A 12 17.33 -4.32 -6.41
C VAL A 12 18.34 -3.19 -6.62
N PRO A 13 18.88 -2.96 -7.84
CA PRO A 13 20.07 -2.11 -8.11
C PRO A 13 20.08 -0.68 -7.58
N ASN A 14 18.99 -0.14 -7.06
CA ASN A 14 18.93 1.23 -6.49
C ASN A 14 19.29 1.33 -5.01
N GLY A 15 19.74 0.27 -4.36
CA GLY A 15 20.29 0.32 -2.99
C GLY A 15 19.30 0.64 -1.86
N THR A 16 18.10 1.09 -2.16
CA THR A 16 17.08 1.52 -1.21
C THR A 16 15.79 0.68 -1.27
N THR A 17 15.56 -0.05 -2.36
CA THR A 17 14.39 -0.94 -2.51
C THR A 17 14.74 -2.34 -2.03
N ARG A 18 13.87 -2.91 -1.19
CA ARG A 18 14.04 -4.26 -0.64
C ARG A 18 12.78 -5.07 -0.90
N SER A 19 12.91 -6.27 -1.46
CA SER A 19 11.82 -7.23 -1.59
C SER A 19 11.95 -8.32 -0.53
N THR A 20 10.81 -8.71 0.05
CA THR A 20 10.70 -9.79 1.04
C THR A 20 9.60 -10.74 0.59
N THR A 21 9.94 -12.00 0.36
CA THR A 21 8.95 -13.06 0.13
C THR A 21 8.26 -13.39 1.45
N VAL A 22 6.99 -13.03 1.55
CA VAL A 22 6.18 -13.19 2.76
C VAL A 22 5.56 -14.59 2.83
N THR A 23 5.05 -15.05 1.69
CA THR A 23 4.62 -16.43 1.44
C THR A 23 5.12 -16.84 0.06
N GLU A 24 4.92 -18.08 -0.34
CA GLU A 24 5.38 -18.59 -1.63
C GLU A 24 4.98 -17.71 -2.83
N ARG A 25 3.86 -16.98 -2.74
CA ARG A 25 3.27 -16.17 -3.83
C ARG A 25 3.01 -14.71 -3.46
N VAL A 26 3.42 -14.25 -2.27
CA VAL A 26 3.17 -12.87 -1.82
C VAL A 26 4.48 -12.20 -1.45
N HIS A 27 4.77 -11.09 -2.10
CA HIS A 27 6.01 -10.35 -1.94
C HIS A 27 5.72 -8.91 -1.50
N LEU A 28 6.27 -8.52 -0.35
CA LEU A 28 6.31 -7.12 0.07
C LEU A 28 7.54 -6.46 -0.54
N VAL A 29 7.33 -5.39 -1.26
CA VAL A 29 8.42 -4.53 -1.74
C VAL A 29 8.39 -3.23 -0.96
N GLN A 30 9.49 -2.97 -0.26
CA GLN A 30 9.70 -1.73 0.47
C GLN A 30 10.52 -0.79 -0.40
N GLY A 31 9.89 0.25 -0.91
CA GLY A 31 10.56 1.37 -1.57
C GLY A 31 11.23 2.30 -0.56
N PRO A 32 11.80 3.43 -1.01
CA PRO A 32 12.47 4.38 -0.13
C PRO A 32 11.59 4.95 0.97
N SER A 33 10.28 5.11 0.73
CA SER A 33 9.35 5.63 1.73
C SER A 33 7.93 5.04 1.66
N VAL A 34 7.64 4.15 0.72
CA VAL A 34 6.33 3.53 0.52
C VAL A 34 6.50 2.08 0.07
N ASN A 35 5.52 1.25 0.35
CA ASN A 35 5.48 -0.15 -0.04
C ASN A 35 4.50 -0.37 -1.22
N TRP A 36 4.77 -1.44 -1.97
CA TRP A 36 3.79 -2.09 -2.85
C TRP A 36 3.90 -3.60 -2.70
N ILE A 37 2.84 -4.31 -3.08
CA ILE A 37 2.79 -5.76 -2.92
C ILE A 37 2.62 -6.39 -4.31
N ILE A 38 3.35 -7.48 -4.56
CA ILE A 38 3.20 -8.33 -5.74
C ILE A 38 2.60 -9.65 -5.27
N VAL A 39 1.46 -10.03 -5.86
CA VAL A 39 0.82 -11.33 -5.61
C VAL A 39 0.87 -12.13 -6.91
N GLU A 40 1.52 -13.29 -6.89
CA GLU A 40 1.57 -14.18 -8.04
C GLU A 40 0.23 -14.93 -8.18
N GLY A 41 -0.66 -14.40 -9.02
CA GLY A 41 -1.96 -14.99 -9.31
C GLY A 41 -1.91 -16.08 -10.38
N ASP A 42 -3.00 -16.84 -10.51
CA ASP A 42 -3.12 -17.91 -11.50
C ASP A 42 -3.21 -17.38 -12.95
N LEU A 43 -3.53 -16.10 -13.14
CA LEU A 43 -3.66 -15.43 -14.44
C LEU A 43 -2.50 -14.46 -14.73
N GLY A 44 -1.57 -14.27 -13.80
CA GLY A 44 -0.47 -13.33 -13.84
C GLY A 44 -0.33 -12.56 -12.53
N PRO A 45 0.72 -11.74 -12.37
CA PRO A 45 0.94 -10.96 -11.17
C PRO A 45 -0.15 -9.90 -10.97
N VAL A 46 -0.64 -9.78 -9.74
CA VAL A 46 -1.52 -8.70 -9.30
C VAL A 46 -0.71 -7.76 -8.43
N LEU A 47 -0.69 -6.48 -8.76
CA LEU A 47 -0.09 -5.44 -7.94
C LEU A 47 -1.11 -4.89 -6.94
N ILE A 48 -0.68 -4.65 -5.71
CA ILE A 48 -1.43 -3.85 -4.75
C ILE A 48 -0.58 -2.62 -4.46
N ASP A 49 -1.07 -1.45 -4.92
CA ASP A 49 -0.36 -0.18 -5.01
C ASP A 49 0.87 -0.21 -5.95
N THR A 50 1.46 0.94 -6.27
CA THR A 50 2.46 1.08 -7.34
C THR A 50 3.57 2.08 -7.05
N GLY A 51 3.76 2.50 -5.79
CA GLY A 51 4.78 3.47 -5.42
C GLY A 51 4.52 4.89 -5.91
N TYR A 52 5.47 5.80 -5.66
CA TYR A 52 5.54 7.13 -6.28
C TYR A 52 5.82 7.02 -7.79
N PRO A 53 5.55 8.07 -8.59
CA PRO A 53 5.96 8.09 -10.01
C PRO A 53 7.44 7.75 -10.22
N GLY A 54 8.33 8.21 -9.33
CA GLY A 54 9.77 7.93 -9.36
C GLY A 54 10.16 6.49 -9.05
N ASP A 55 9.27 5.68 -8.49
CA ASP A 55 9.53 4.28 -8.15
C ASP A 55 9.34 3.32 -9.33
N GLY A 56 8.90 3.80 -10.50
CA GLY A 56 8.55 2.95 -11.65
C GLY A 56 9.65 1.98 -12.08
N ALA A 57 10.91 2.41 -12.06
CA ALA A 57 12.05 1.53 -12.35
C ALA A 57 12.20 0.41 -11.31
N ALA A 58 11.93 0.70 -10.04
CA ALA A 58 11.99 -0.29 -8.96
C ALA A 58 10.82 -1.27 -9.05
N VAL A 59 9.60 -0.80 -9.36
CA VAL A 59 8.44 -1.68 -9.61
C VAL A 59 8.74 -2.66 -10.76
N THR A 60 9.25 -2.14 -11.89
CA THR A 60 9.65 -2.97 -13.04
C THR A 60 10.74 -3.97 -12.66
N ALA A 61 11.76 -3.55 -11.94
CA ALA A 61 12.87 -4.42 -11.55
C ALA A 61 12.43 -5.52 -10.57
N THR A 62 11.48 -5.24 -9.67
CA THR A 62 10.96 -6.25 -8.73
C THR A 62 10.08 -7.28 -9.44
N LEU A 63 9.27 -6.88 -10.43
CA LEU A 63 8.56 -7.82 -11.31
C LEU A 63 9.56 -8.71 -12.08
N GLY A 64 10.60 -8.09 -12.67
CA GLY A 64 11.65 -8.82 -13.39
C GLY A 64 12.42 -9.82 -12.54
N ALA A 65 12.65 -9.53 -11.26
CA ALA A 65 13.29 -10.45 -10.31
C ALA A 65 12.42 -11.69 -10.03
N LEU A 66 11.10 -11.58 -10.20
CA LEU A 66 10.15 -12.71 -10.11
C LEU A 66 9.90 -13.39 -11.46
N GLY A 67 10.55 -12.92 -12.53
CA GLY A 67 10.43 -13.50 -13.87
C GLY A 67 9.30 -12.92 -14.73
N TYR A 68 8.70 -11.80 -14.31
CA TYR A 68 7.61 -11.14 -15.03
C TYR A 68 8.07 -9.86 -15.74
N ALA A 69 7.53 -9.61 -16.92
CA ALA A 69 7.55 -8.28 -17.55
C ALA A 69 6.41 -7.42 -16.98
N VAL A 70 6.45 -6.11 -17.24
CA VAL A 70 5.36 -5.21 -16.84
C VAL A 70 4.06 -5.58 -17.56
N GLU A 71 4.18 -6.02 -18.80
CA GLU A 71 3.09 -6.46 -19.67
C GLU A 71 2.37 -7.72 -19.16
N ASP A 72 3.00 -8.48 -18.24
CA ASP A 72 2.40 -9.66 -17.61
C ASP A 72 1.48 -9.32 -16.45
N VAL A 73 1.45 -8.05 -16.00
CA VAL A 73 0.60 -7.62 -14.88
C VAL A 73 -0.86 -7.81 -15.26
N HIS A 74 -1.55 -8.65 -14.48
CA HIS A 74 -2.94 -9.00 -14.76
C HIS A 74 -3.95 -7.96 -14.24
N ALA A 75 -3.67 -7.36 -13.08
CA ALA A 75 -4.50 -6.31 -12.49
C ALA A 75 -3.73 -5.46 -11.48
N ILE A 76 -4.24 -4.26 -11.22
CA ILE A 76 -3.76 -3.37 -10.15
C ILE A 76 -4.92 -3.12 -9.19
N LEU A 77 -4.70 -3.40 -7.90
CA LEU A 77 -5.59 -3.06 -6.82
C LEU A 77 -5.02 -1.84 -6.09
N LEU A 78 -5.82 -0.82 -5.86
CA LEU A 78 -5.41 0.36 -5.12
C LEU A 78 -6.03 0.36 -3.74
N THR A 79 -5.19 0.53 -2.72
CA THR A 79 -5.66 0.72 -1.35
C THR A 79 -6.35 2.07 -1.23
N HIS A 80 -5.73 3.12 -1.79
CA HIS A 80 -6.26 4.48 -1.80
C HIS A 80 -5.56 5.36 -2.85
N GLY A 81 -6.02 6.61 -3.00
CA GLY A 81 -5.63 7.52 -4.07
C GLY A 81 -4.44 8.44 -3.79
N HIS A 82 -3.58 8.20 -2.80
CA HIS A 82 -2.41 9.04 -2.60
C HIS A 82 -1.33 8.82 -3.66
N SER A 83 -0.51 9.84 -3.88
CA SER A 83 0.48 9.87 -4.97
C SER A 83 1.53 8.76 -4.90
N ASP A 84 1.84 8.30 -3.72
CA ASP A 84 2.78 7.22 -3.43
C ASP A 84 2.18 5.82 -3.56
N HIS A 85 0.88 5.71 -3.78
CA HIS A 85 0.20 4.44 -4.02
C HIS A 85 -0.25 4.26 -5.47
N ILE A 86 -0.60 5.36 -6.15
CA ILE A 86 -1.08 5.33 -7.53
C ILE A 86 -0.03 5.72 -8.58
N GLY A 87 1.20 6.06 -8.15
CA GLY A 87 2.18 6.77 -8.97
C GLY A 87 2.50 6.15 -10.31
N ASN A 88 2.52 4.83 -10.41
CA ASN A 88 2.79 4.11 -11.66
C ASN A 88 1.57 3.37 -12.22
N ALA A 89 0.39 3.47 -11.59
CA ALA A 89 -0.77 2.69 -12.00
C ALA A 89 -1.18 2.95 -13.45
N THR A 90 -1.22 4.21 -13.88
CA THR A 90 -1.55 4.59 -15.26
C THR A 90 -0.56 4.03 -16.28
N PHE A 91 0.74 4.11 -15.97
CA PHE A 91 1.80 3.63 -16.86
C PHE A 91 1.77 2.11 -16.99
N ILE A 92 1.70 1.40 -15.86
CA ILE A 92 1.68 -0.07 -15.83
C ILE A 92 0.42 -0.59 -16.54
N ALA A 93 -0.76 -0.06 -16.18
CA ALA A 93 -2.01 -0.48 -16.82
C ALA A 93 -2.03 -0.21 -18.32
N GLY A 94 -1.37 0.86 -18.79
CA GLY A 94 -1.24 1.15 -20.21
C GLY A 94 -0.34 0.18 -20.96
N LEU A 95 0.69 -0.39 -20.33
CA LEU A 95 1.57 -1.39 -20.95
C LEU A 95 0.95 -2.79 -20.89
N ALA A 96 0.38 -3.15 -19.75
CA ALA A 96 -0.20 -4.46 -19.50
C ALA A 96 -1.62 -4.63 -20.07
N GLU A 97 -2.26 -3.54 -20.50
CA GLU A 97 -3.68 -3.50 -20.90
C GLU A 97 -4.60 -4.10 -19.82
N CYS A 98 -4.26 -3.85 -18.53
CA CYS A 98 -4.93 -4.45 -17.40
C CYS A 98 -5.86 -3.46 -16.65
N ASP A 99 -6.78 -4.01 -15.85
CA ASP A 99 -7.71 -3.22 -15.05
C ASP A 99 -7.05 -2.63 -13.82
N ILE A 100 -7.43 -1.39 -13.47
CA ILE A 100 -7.17 -0.76 -12.18
C ILE A 100 -8.46 -0.80 -11.37
N LEU A 101 -8.39 -1.37 -10.17
CA LEU A 101 -9.52 -1.54 -9.27
C LEU A 101 -9.32 -0.74 -7.98
N ALA A 102 -10.34 -0.01 -7.56
CA ALA A 102 -10.38 0.71 -6.30
C ALA A 102 -11.79 0.63 -5.71
N SER A 103 -11.99 1.04 -4.45
CA SER A 103 -13.35 1.19 -3.94
C SER A 103 -14.08 2.30 -4.69
N ARG A 104 -15.39 2.17 -4.81
CA ARG A 104 -16.25 3.19 -5.44
C ARG A 104 -16.04 4.57 -4.81
N ASP A 105 -15.93 4.62 -3.49
CA ASP A 105 -15.77 5.85 -2.73
C ASP A 105 -14.37 6.49 -2.91
N GLU A 106 -13.37 5.70 -3.33
CA GLU A 106 -12.00 6.17 -3.57
C GLU A 106 -11.76 6.64 -5.01
N ILE A 107 -12.58 6.21 -5.98
CA ILE A 107 -12.37 6.55 -7.40
C ILE A 107 -12.21 8.06 -7.64
N PRO A 108 -13.02 8.95 -7.04
CA PRO A 108 -12.82 10.39 -7.22
C PRO A 108 -11.44 10.90 -6.76
N ASN A 109 -10.89 10.32 -5.67
CA ASN A 109 -9.55 10.65 -5.18
C ASN A 109 -8.45 10.09 -6.09
N VAL A 110 -8.59 8.83 -6.53
CA VAL A 110 -7.68 8.19 -7.51
C VAL A 110 -7.62 8.99 -8.81
N ARG A 111 -8.75 9.49 -9.30
CA ARG A 111 -8.85 10.32 -10.51
C ARG A 111 -8.47 11.78 -10.32
N ARG A 112 -8.12 12.18 -9.08
CA ARG A 112 -7.84 13.58 -8.72
C ARG A 112 -9.02 14.55 -8.96
N GLU A 113 -10.25 14.05 -9.05
CA GLU A 113 -11.48 14.84 -9.08
C GLU A 113 -11.77 15.46 -7.71
N VAL A 114 -11.41 14.75 -6.65
CA VAL A 114 -11.32 15.20 -5.26
C VAL A 114 -9.92 14.84 -4.77
N LEU A 115 -9.26 15.74 -4.04
CA LEU A 115 -7.93 15.47 -3.51
C LEU A 115 -7.99 15.30 -1.99
N GLU A 116 -7.95 14.06 -1.54
CA GLU A 116 -7.87 13.68 -0.11
C GLU A 116 -6.42 13.36 0.28
N GLN A 117 -5.51 14.27 0.00
CA GLN A 117 -4.07 14.11 0.27
C GLN A 117 -3.52 15.35 0.96
N VAL A 118 -2.60 15.15 1.90
CA VAL A 118 -1.90 16.25 2.56
C VAL A 118 -1.18 17.11 1.53
N GLY A 119 -1.39 18.44 1.61
CA GLY A 119 -0.73 19.42 0.77
C GLY A 119 0.48 20.06 1.46
N LEU A 120 1.30 20.77 0.68
CA LEU A 120 2.46 21.48 1.23
C LEU A 120 2.09 22.48 2.33
N ALA A 121 0.90 23.11 2.24
CA ALA A 121 0.42 24.03 3.25
C ALA A 121 0.12 23.36 4.59
N ASP A 122 -0.35 22.11 4.55
CA ASP A 122 -0.67 21.32 5.75
C ASP A 122 0.60 20.84 6.44
N VAL A 123 1.64 20.54 5.66
CA VAL A 123 2.93 20.05 6.17
C VAL A 123 3.80 21.19 6.68
N GLN A 124 3.67 22.40 6.14
CA GLN A 124 4.51 23.55 6.48
C GLN A 124 4.66 23.81 7.99
N PRO A 125 3.61 23.75 8.84
CA PRO A 125 3.73 23.94 10.28
C PRO A 125 4.58 22.85 10.99
N HIS A 126 4.85 21.74 10.31
CA HIS A 126 5.51 20.58 10.87
C HIS A 126 6.94 20.35 10.35
N LEU A 127 7.45 21.21 9.45
CA LEU A 127 8.76 21.02 8.79
C LEU A 127 9.94 20.94 9.76
N GLU A 128 9.85 21.55 10.95
CA GLU A 128 10.91 21.45 11.96
C GLU A 128 10.90 20.14 12.76
N ARG A 129 9.87 19.32 12.59
CA ARG A 129 9.81 18.00 13.26
C ARG A 129 10.76 17.03 12.59
N PRO A 130 11.39 16.13 13.37
CA PRO A 130 12.31 15.13 12.82
C PRO A 130 11.68 14.34 11.67
N GLY A 131 12.43 14.20 10.57
CA GLY A 131 12.04 13.43 9.40
C GLY A 131 11.10 14.14 8.41
N VAL A 132 10.31 15.15 8.85
CA VAL A 132 9.28 15.77 7.99
C VAL A 132 9.88 16.47 6.78
N ALA A 133 10.89 17.33 6.97
CA ALA A 133 11.51 18.05 5.85
C ALA A 133 12.18 17.09 4.84
N ALA A 134 12.84 16.04 5.33
CA ALA A 134 13.47 15.03 4.48
C ALA A 134 12.42 14.21 3.70
N TRP A 135 11.31 13.84 4.36
CA TRP A 135 10.20 13.16 3.70
C TRP A 135 9.56 14.04 2.61
N VAL A 136 9.32 15.33 2.88
CA VAL A 136 8.77 16.27 1.87
C VAL A 136 9.68 16.37 0.66
N SER A 137 11.01 16.55 0.90
CA SER A 137 12.00 16.59 -0.20
C SER A 137 11.92 15.33 -1.06
N HIS A 138 11.93 14.17 -0.42
CA HIS A 138 11.80 12.87 -1.12
C HIS A 138 10.48 12.77 -1.90
N ALA A 139 9.35 13.11 -1.28
CA ALA A 139 8.02 13.01 -1.93
C ALA A 139 7.94 13.90 -3.17
N VAL A 140 8.51 15.12 -3.11
CA VAL A 140 8.59 16.04 -4.26
C VAL A 140 9.52 15.49 -5.34
N GLU A 141 10.72 15.04 -4.97
CA GLU A 141 11.72 14.47 -5.88
C GLU A 141 11.23 13.19 -6.55
N ALA A 142 10.43 12.38 -5.84
CA ALA A 142 9.79 11.17 -6.36
C ALA A 142 8.55 11.46 -7.23
N GLY A 143 8.23 12.74 -7.50
CA GLY A 143 7.13 13.14 -8.39
C GLY A 143 5.76 13.11 -7.72
N GLY A 144 5.69 13.17 -6.38
CA GLY A 144 4.43 13.13 -5.64
C GLY A 144 3.46 14.27 -5.97
N LEU A 145 3.94 15.39 -6.54
CA LEU A 145 3.13 16.50 -7.03
C LEU A 145 2.75 16.39 -8.52
N GLU A 146 3.32 15.44 -9.25
CA GLU A 146 3.23 15.31 -10.71
C GLU A 146 2.57 14.00 -11.17
N VAL A 147 1.78 13.36 -10.30
CA VAL A 147 1.10 12.10 -10.60
C VAL A 147 0.19 12.24 -11.82
N VAL A 148 0.30 11.30 -12.75
CA VAL A 148 -0.65 11.11 -13.84
C VAL A 148 -1.78 10.21 -13.35
N PRO A 149 -2.97 10.75 -13.05
CA PRO A 149 -4.04 9.96 -12.46
C PRO A 149 -4.60 8.94 -13.45
N PRO A 150 -4.98 7.73 -13.00
CA PRO A 150 -5.72 6.79 -13.81
C PRO A 150 -7.09 7.38 -14.19
N THR A 151 -7.41 7.38 -15.47
CA THR A 151 -8.73 7.82 -15.98
C THR A 151 -9.73 6.68 -16.06
N SER A 152 -9.25 5.45 -16.28
CA SER A 152 -10.06 4.22 -16.28
C SER A 152 -9.81 3.47 -14.97
N VAL A 153 -10.78 3.51 -14.07
CA VAL A 153 -10.76 2.79 -12.77
C VAL A 153 -12.11 2.15 -12.59
N THR A 154 -12.11 0.85 -12.33
CA THR A 154 -13.31 0.07 -12.06
C THR A 154 -13.56 -0.03 -10.56
N ALA A 155 -14.81 0.15 -10.13
CA ALA A 155 -15.17 -0.09 -8.74
C ALA A 155 -15.07 -1.59 -8.44
N ILE A 156 -14.28 -1.96 -7.44
CA ILE A 156 -14.05 -3.36 -7.08
C ILE A 156 -15.36 -4.07 -6.67
N GLU A 157 -16.34 -3.33 -6.15
CA GLU A 157 -17.67 -3.81 -5.79
C GLU A 157 -18.50 -4.24 -7.02
N ASP A 158 -18.15 -3.76 -8.22
CA ASP A 158 -18.84 -4.11 -9.47
C ASP A 158 -18.23 -5.32 -10.17
N VAL A 159 -17.08 -5.84 -9.68
CA VAL A 159 -16.41 -6.99 -10.29
C VAL A 159 -17.06 -8.29 -9.81
N PRO A 160 -17.76 -9.03 -10.68
CA PRO A 160 -18.34 -10.30 -10.29
C PRO A 160 -17.23 -11.34 -10.12
N GLU A 161 -17.44 -12.27 -9.17
CA GLU A 161 -16.54 -13.40 -8.94
C GLU A 161 -15.05 -12.98 -8.90
N LEU A 162 -14.73 -12.02 -8.02
CA LEU A 162 -13.43 -11.34 -7.93
C LEU A 162 -12.23 -12.31 -7.97
N ARG A 163 -12.34 -13.51 -7.35
CA ARG A 163 -11.30 -14.54 -7.41
C ARG A 163 -11.06 -15.05 -8.83
N ALA A 164 -12.12 -15.31 -9.57
CA ALA A 164 -11.99 -15.81 -10.95
C ALA A 164 -11.43 -14.72 -11.88
N THR A 165 -11.82 -13.47 -11.65
CA THR A 165 -11.36 -12.31 -12.42
C THR A 165 -9.88 -12.00 -12.15
N LEU A 166 -9.44 -12.06 -10.89
CA LEU A 166 -8.06 -11.70 -10.52
C LEU A 166 -7.07 -12.89 -10.50
N GLY A 167 -7.57 -14.13 -10.55
CA GLY A 167 -6.70 -15.28 -10.33
C GLY A 167 -6.13 -15.39 -8.90
N VAL A 168 -6.64 -14.58 -7.97
CA VAL A 168 -6.21 -14.50 -6.57
C VAL A 168 -7.44 -14.40 -5.67
N ALA A 169 -7.44 -15.16 -4.55
CA ALA A 169 -8.49 -15.09 -3.55
C ALA A 169 -8.32 -13.85 -2.66
N VAL A 170 -8.85 -12.73 -3.12
CA VAL A 170 -8.81 -11.42 -2.44
C VAL A 170 -10.18 -11.11 -1.84
N ARG A 171 -10.20 -10.65 -0.60
CA ARG A 171 -11.37 -10.05 0.04
C ARG A 171 -11.08 -8.59 0.37
N PRO A 172 -11.71 -7.62 -0.32
CA PRO A 172 -11.62 -6.21 0.01
C PRO A 172 -12.22 -5.94 1.39
N LEU A 173 -11.59 -5.06 2.15
CA LEU A 173 -11.99 -4.66 3.50
C LEU A 173 -12.05 -3.13 3.56
N PRO A 174 -13.22 -2.51 3.71
CA PRO A 174 -13.30 -1.08 3.91
C PRO A 174 -12.62 -0.67 5.22
N LEU A 175 -11.62 0.21 5.12
CA LEU A 175 -10.83 0.76 6.24
C LEU A 175 -10.79 2.29 6.13
N PRO A 176 -11.94 2.97 6.07
CA PRO A 176 -12.00 4.42 5.88
C PRO A 176 -11.40 5.19 7.05
N GLY A 177 -10.92 6.40 6.76
CA GLY A 177 -10.42 7.36 7.74
C GLY A 177 -9.09 7.99 7.33
N HIS A 178 -8.16 7.24 6.77
CA HIS A 178 -7.00 7.81 6.10
C HIS A 178 -7.48 8.57 4.85
N THR A 179 -8.14 7.88 3.94
CA THR A 179 -9.05 8.47 2.95
C THR A 179 -10.46 7.91 3.14
N ARG A 180 -11.44 8.51 2.46
CA ARG A 180 -12.85 8.11 2.58
C ARG A 180 -13.10 6.69 2.10
N GLY A 181 -12.48 6.32 0.99
CA GLY A 181 -12.67 5.03 0.32
C GLY A 181 -11.54 4.03 0.55
N HIS A 182 -10.64 4.28 1.51
CA HIS A 182 -9.49 3.40 1.76
C HIS A 182 -9.89 1.94 1.94
N LEU A 183 -9.19 1.03 1.23
CA LEU A 183 -9.34 -0.42 1.33
C LEU A 183 -8.08 -1.08 1.90
N GLY A 184 -8.29 -2.09 2.73
CA GLY A 184 -7.33 -3.17 2.90
C GLY A 184 -7.72 -4.39 2.06
N PHE A 185 -6.83 -5.35 1.92
CA PHE A 185 -7.05 -6.58 1.17
C PHE A 185 -6.64 -7.80 1.99
N LEU A 186 -7.59 -8.69 2.29
CA LEU A 186 -7.26 -9.97 2.88
C LEU A 186 -7.00 -10.99 1.75
N LEU A 187 -5.75 -11.45 1.67
CA LEU A 187 -5.31 -12.54 0.79
C LEU A 187 -5.61 -13.85 1.50
N VAL A 188 -6.83 -14.38 1.27
CA VAL A 188 -7.44 -15.42 2.11
C VAL A 188 -6.63 -16.71 2.13
N GLU A 189 -6.14 -17.16 0.97
CA GLU A 189 -5.39 -18.41 0.84
C GLU A 189 -3.96 -18.30 1.40
N HIS A 190 -3.46 -17.06 1.59
CA HIS A 190 -2.12 -16.79 2.08
C HIS A 190 -2.08 -16.42 3.58
N GLY A 191 -3.23 -16.15 4.19
CA GLY A 191 -3.29 -15.67 5.58
C GLY A 191 -2.59 -14.33 5.78
N VAL A 192 -2.64 -13.45 4.78
CA VAL A 192 -1.99 -12.13 4.74
C VAL A 192 -3.03 -11.03 4.65
N LEU A 193 -2.91 -10.02 5.48
CA LEU A 193 -3.66 -8.77 5.39
C LEU A 193 -2.77 -7.67 4.81
N VAL A 194 -3.15 -7.08 3.70
CA VAL A 194 -2.60 -5.81 3.22
C VAL A 194 -3.43 -4.69 3.84
N ALA A 195 -2.82 -3.87 4.68
CA ALA A 195 -3.52 -2.85 5.44
C ALA A 195 -3.49 -1.47 4.76
N GLY A 196 -2.61 -1.26 3.77
CA GLY A 196 -2.34 0.08 3.24
C GLY A 196 -1.97 1.03 4.39
N ASP A 197 -2.47 2.25 4.32
CA ASP A 197 -2.20 3.31 5.28
C ASP A 197 -3.20 3.38 6.44
N ALA A 198 -4.14 2.44 6.48
CA ALA A 198 -4.96 2.27 7.68
C ALA A 198 -4.14 1.86 8.91
N LEU A 199 -3.01 1.18 8.68
CA LEU A 199 -2.02 0.79 9.69
C LEU A 199 -0.65 0.72 9.04
N VAL A 200 0.33 1.44 9.58
CA VAL A 200 1.72 1.42 9.15
C VAL A 200 2.62 0.87 10.27
N THR A 201 3.85 0.46 9.94
CA THR A 201 4.81 -0.07 10.93
C THR A 201 6.07 0.78 11.08
N ALA A 202 6.28 1.70 10.16
CA ALA A 202 7.27 2.78 10.23
C ALA A 202 6.87 3.88 9.25
N HIS A 203 7.28 5.12 9.49
CA HIS A 203 7.15 6.21 8.54
C HIS A 203 8.25 7.24 8.81
N PRO A 204 8.84 7.91 7.79
CA PRO A 204 9.92 8.88 8.00
C PRO A 204 9.58 10.02 8.97
N THR A 205 8.30 10.36 9.11
CA THR A 205 7.81 11.41 10.02
C THR A 205 7.49 10.91 11.42
N SER A 206 7.61 9.61 11.70
CA SER A 206 7.37 9.00 13.00
C SER A 206 8.68 8.47 13.61
N PRO A 207 8.95 8.70 14.90
CA PRO A 207 10.10 8.11 15.59
C PRO A 207 9.84 6.67 16.06
N HIS A 208 8.65 6.13 15.82
CA HIS A 208 8.24 4.81 16.30
C HIS A 208 8.38 3.75 15.21
N ASP A 209 9.01 2.63 15.57
CA ASP A 209 9.04 1.40 14.79
C ASP A 209 8.04 0.40 15.40
N GLY A 210 7.07 -0.02 14.62
CA GLY A 210 5.99 -0.93 15.02
C GLY A 210 4.61 -0.43 14.57
N PRO A 211 3.56 -1.26 14.77
CA PRO A 211 2.20 -0.90 14.37
C PRO A 211 1.74 0.43 14.95
N GLN A 212 1.29 1.34 14.09
CA GLN A 212 0.89 2.70 14.44
C GLN A 212 -0.07 3.28 13.41
N LEU A 213 -0.75 4.36 13.79
CA LEU A 213 -1.41 5.27 12.88
C LEU A 213 -0.41 6.33 12.40
N LEU A 214 -0.54 6.78 11.17
CA LEU A 214 0.17 7.95 10.67
C LEU A 214 -0.16 9.20 11.52
N PRO A 215 0.69 10.25 11.50
CA PRO A 215 0.36 11.56 12.07
C PRO A 215 -1.01 12.07 11.61
N GLU A 216 -1.70 12.80 12.50
CA GLU A 216 -3.08 13.27 12.27
C GLU A 216 -3.25 13.99 10.95
N MET A 217 -2.25 14.78 10.52
CA MET A 217 -2.30 15.54 9.27
C MET A 217 -2.46 14.67 8.00
N PHE A 218 -2.18 13.38 8.08
CA PHE A 218 -2.34 12.45 6.96
C PHE A 218 -3.72 11.79 6.90
N HIS A 219 -4.58 12.03 7.90
CA HIS A 219 -5.91 11.42 7.95
C HIS A 219 -6.99 12.43 7.59
N GLY A 220 -7.90 12.06 6.70
CA GLY A 220 -9.13 12.81 6.47
C GLY A 220 -10.05 12.79 7.70
N ASP A 221 -10.07 11.67 8.42
CA ASP A 221 -10.80 11.47 9.68
C ASP A 221 -10.04 10.47 10.58
N LEU A 222 -9.22 10.99 11.50
CA LEU A 222 -8.44 10.17 12.43
C LEU A 222 -9.33 9.30 13.33
N GLN A 223 -10.50 9.81 13.75
CA GLN A 223 -11.41 9.02 14.60
C GLN A 223 -11.97 7.84 13.81
N ARG A 224 -12.31 8.04 12.55
CA ARG A 224 -12.76 6.97 11.66
C ARG A 224 -11.65 5.96 11.38
N ALA A 225 -10.41 6.41 11.17
CA ALA A 225 -9.25 5.54 11.00
C ALA A 225 -9.05 4.63 12.23
N ARG A 226 -9.14 5.19 13.44
CA ARG A 226 -9.09 4.41 14.70
C ARG A 226 -10.21 3.37 14.78
N GLN A 227 -11.44 3.73 14.38
CA GLN A 227 -12.57 2.80 14.35
C GLN A 227 -12.35 1.68 13.33
N SER A 228 -11.79 1.97 12.16
CA SER A 228 -11.47 0.98 11.13
C SER A 228 -10.53 -0.10 11.65
N LEU A 229 -9.53 0.24 12.47
CA LEU A 229 -8.63 -0.75 13.08
C LEU A 229 -9.36 -1.76 13.95
N THR A 230 -10.47 -1.39 14.59
CA THR A 230 -11.24 -2.34 15.42
C THR A 230 -11.87 -3.46 14.58
N THR A 231 -12.06 -3.25 13.27
CA THR A 231 -12.63 -4.27 12.38
C THR A 231 -11.63 -5.35 12.00
N LEU A 232 -10.33 -5.14 12.27
CA LEU A 232 -9.28 -6.11 11.98
C LEU A 232 -9.28 -7.30 12.95
N ALA A 233 -9.95 -7.16 14.10
CA ALA A 233 -10.08 -8.24 15.06
C ALA A 233 -10.81 -9.45 14.44
N GLY A 234 -10.24 -10.63 14.60
CA GLY A 234 -10.83 -11.88 14.10
C GLY A 234 -10.60 -12.18 12.62
N LEU A 235 -9.84 -11.35 11.90
CA LEU A 235 -9.43 -11.70 10.53
C LEU A 235 -8.45 -12.88 10.55
N PRO A 236 -8.64 -13.89 9.66
CA PRO A 236 -7.79 -15.08 9.61
C PRO A 236 -6.48 -14.79 8.86
N ALA A 237 -5.63 -13.95 9.44
CA ALA A 237 -4.30 -13.65 8.93
C ALA A 237 -3.27 -13.71 10.07
N SER A 238 -2.02 -14.02 9.71
CA SER A 238 -0.87 -14.09 10.61
C SER A 238 0.24 -13.11 10.21
N VAL A 239 0.03 -12.37 9.13
CA VAL A 239 0.94 -11.33 8.65
C VAL A 239 0.13 -10.11 8.24
N VAL A 240 0.62 -8.92 8.58
CA VAL A 240 0.08 -7.64 8.11
C VAL A 240 1.14 -6.92 7.28
N LEU A 241 0.77 -6.54 6.07
CA LEU A 241 1.59 -5.77 5.14
C LEU A 241 1.07 -4.32 5.12
N PRO A 242 1.84 -3.37 5.66
CA PRO A 242 1.46 -1.96 5.72
C PRO A 242 1.78 -1.23 4.42
N GLY A 243 1.23 -0.03 4.23
CA GLY A 243 1.65 0.89 3.16
C GLY A 243 3.06 1.47 3.39
N HIS A 244 3.50 1.56 4.65
CA HIS A 244 4.83 2.05 5.01
C HIS A 244 5.46 1.19 6.11
N GLY A 245 6.76 0.92 5.97
CA GLY A 245 7.53 0.14 6.94
C GLY A 245 7.53 -1.37 6.69
N PRO A 246 8.18 -2.16 7.55
CA PRO A 246 8.33 -3.61 7.38
C PRO A 246 7.02 -4.38 7.62
N ALA A 247 6.96 -5.62 7.12
CA ALA A 247 5.89 -6.56 7.44
C ALA A 247 5.79 -6.81 8.95
N PHE A 248 4.57 -6.88 9.47
CA PHE A 248 4.31 -7.30 10.83
C PHE A 248 3.91 -8.78 10.87
N PHE A 249 4.73 -9.60 11.51
CA PHE A 249 4.48 -11.03 11.69
C PHE A 249 3.71 -11.25 12.99
N GLY A 250 2.40 -11.22 12.89
CA GLY A 250 1.44 -11.34 13.99
C GLY A 250 0.01 -11.22 13.46
N SER A 251 -0.97 -11.41 14.35
CA SER A 251 -2.37 -11.28 13.95
C SER A 251 -2.76 -9.82 13.68
N PRO A 252 -3.73 -9.56 12.78
CA PRO A 252 -4.29 -8.23 12.60
C PRO A 252 -4.85 -7.61 13.89
N ALA A 253 -5.41 -8.45 14.77
CA ALA A 253 -5.89 -8.01 16.08
C ALA A 253 -4.76 -7.47 16.97
N GLN A 254 -3.60 -8.14 16.97
CA GLN A 254 -2.43 -7.68 17.70
C GLN A 254 -1.89 -6.37 17.12
N ALA A 255 -1.71 -6.30 15.78
CA ALA A 255 -1.24 -5.09 15.11
C ALA A 255 -2.17 -3.89 15.39
N ALA A 256 -3.49 -4.10 15.30
CA ALA A 256 -4.48 -3.06 15.60
C ALA A 256 -4.41 -2.61 17.06
N ALA A 257 -4.25 -3.55 18.00
CA ALA A 257 -4.15 -3.21 19.43
C ALA A 257 -2.88 -2.38 19.74
N GLU A 258 -1.74 -2.74 19.16
CA GLU A 258 -0.48 -1.98 19.28
C GLU A 258 -0.62 -0.59 18.67
N ALA A 259 -1.18 -0.48 17.44
CA ALA A 259 -1.40 0.80 16.78
C ALA A 259 -2.35 1.72 17.56
N LEU A 260 -3.43 1.18 18.11
CA LEU A 260 -4.37 1.96 18.92
C LEU A 260 -3.76 2.39 20.27
N ALA A 261 -2.89 1.58 20.86
CA ALA A 261 -2.20 1.90 22.10
C ALA A 261 -1.14 3.00 21.92
N PHE A 262 -0.37 2.96 20.82
CA PHE A 262 0.58 4.01 20.48
C PHE A 262 -0.15 5.28 20.02
N GLY A 263 -1.19 5.14 19.18
CA GLY A 263 -1.91 6.24 18.57
C GLY A 263 -1.22 6.78 17.31
N SER A 264 -1.25 8.09 17.13
CA SER A 264 -0.52 8.81 16.08
C SER A 264 0.71 9.51 16.65
N ALA A 265 1.74 9.68 15.83
CA ALA A 265 3.01 10.27 16.26
C ALA A 265 2.91 11.74 16.73
N PHE A 266 1.92 12.51 16.22
CA PHE A 266 1.54 13.86 16.63
C PHE A 266 0.24 14.32 15.98
#